data_dd6afaafbceddab4fdc76e93413ea812
#
_entry.id   dd6afaafbceddab4fdc76e93413ea812
#
_cell.length_a   1.000
_cell.length_b   1.000
_cell.length_c   1.000
_cell.angle_alpha   90.00
_cell.angle_beta   90.00
_cell.angle_gamma   90.00
#
_symmetry.space_group_name_H-M   'P 1'
#
loop_
_entity.id
_entity.type
_entity.pdbx_description
1 polymer ?
#
loop_
_entity_poly.entity_id
_entity_poly.type
_entity_poly.pdbx_seq_one_letter_code
_entity_poly.pdbx_strand_id
1 'polypeptide(L)'
;MLMSTAPPEAVALAESNPDVQLLEAGPGRVAALVDPGQLGTSAASISTVVSGVHSSDPSGWQSSVDRARAVARATGGPAVAWIGYRAPDSLAQAGHDSPATRGAQDLRRFQRSLGKRFSRSQRIVVGYSYGSVVAGKAAKAPGVAEDVVFVGSPGTTAESANDIQARSWAATNAHDPIGVVTGPRGGIHGPDPSTPNFGSSPLPGANRLPGDHISYFKDPAFLRGLGKIVKAKS
;
A
#
# COMPACT_ATOMS: atom_id res chain seq x y z
N MET A 1 22.95 -2.57 -12.82
CA MET A 1 23.39 -1.24 -12.36
C MET A 1 22.82 -0.86 -10.97
N LEU A 2 21.55 -1.12 -10.65
CA LEU A 2 20.99 -0.85 -9.30
C LEU A 2 21.61 -1.73 -8.21
N MET A 3 21.90 -3.01 -8.50
CA MET A 3 22.48 -3.96 -7.55
C MET A 3 23.88 -3.56 -7.06
N SER A 4 24.67 -2.88 -7.87
CA SER A 4 26.05 -2.46 -7.49
C SER A 4 26.10 -1.24 -6.56
N THR A 5 25.00 -0.51 -6.42
CA THR A 5 24.87 0.69 -5.55
C THR A 5 23.83 0.52 -4.44
N ALA A 6 23.14 -0.62 -4.43
CA ALA A 6 22.11 -0.90 -3.42
C ALA A 6 22.77 -1.28 -2.08
N PRO A 7 22.14 -0.95 -0.94
CA PRO A 7 22.58 -1.42 0.37
C PRO A 7 22.60 -2.96 0.44
N PRO A 8 23.53 -3.56 1.22
CA PRO A 8 23.67 -5.01 1.32
C PRO A 8 22.36 -5.74 1.66
N GLU A 9 21.55 -5.17 2.53
CA GLU A 9 20.25 -5.71 2.92
C GLU A 9 19.25 -5.77 1.76
N ALA A 10 19.27 -4.80 0.84
CA ALA A 10 18.42 -4.81 -0.35
C ALA A 10 18.92 -5.86 -1.37
N VAL A 11 20.22 -6.02 -1.50
CA VAL A 11 20.83 -7.08 -2.34
C VAL A 11 20.43 -8.45 -1.80
N ALA A 12 20.60 -8.69 -0.50
CA ALA A 12 20.23 -9.95 0.15
C ALA A 12 18.72 -10.27 -0.01
N LEU A 13 17.85 -9.24 0.07
CA LEU A 13 16.42 -9.42 -0.19
C LEU A 13 16.16 -9.92 -1.62
N ALA A 14 16.80 -9.33 -2.61
CA ALA A 14 16.64 -9.75 -4.00
C ALA A 14 17.23 -11.14 -4.28
N GLU A 15 18.39 -11.46 -3.72
CA GLU A 15 19.01 -12.79 -3.85
C GLU A 15 18.16 -13.89 -3.22
N SER A 16 17.48 -13.60 -2.11
CA SER A 16 16.58 -14.54 -1.43
C SER A 16 15.21 -14.70 -2.11
N ASN A 17 14.89 -13.84 -3.08
CA ASN A 17 13.59 -13.81 -3.75
C ASN A 17 13.75 -13.72 -5.28
N PRO A 18 13.86 -14.85 -6.00
CA PRO A 18 14.10 -14.86 -7.44
C PRO A 18 13.02 -14.18 -8.29
N ASP A 19 11.81 -13.99 -7.75
CA ASP A 19 10.68 -13.30 -8.37
C ASP A 19 10.67 -11.78 -8.10
N VAL A 20 11.73 -11.26 -7.43
CA VAL A 20 11.82 -9.85 -7.04
C VAL A 20 12.83 -9.11 -7.91
N GLN A 21 12.42 -7.93 -8.41
CA GLN A 21 13.29 -6.95 -9.03
C GLN A 21 13.34 -5.67 -8.19
N LEU A 22 14.52 -5.21 -7.82
CA LEU A 22 14.67 -3.91 -7.16
C LEU A 22 14.41 -2.77 -8.17
N LEU A 23 13.50 -1.87 -7.82
CA LEU A 23 13.22 -0.64 -8.57
C LEU A 23 13.92 0.56 -7.96
N GLU A 24 13.93 0.66 -6.63
CA GLU A 24 14.64 1.65 -5.83
C GLU A 24 15.23 0.96 -4.60
N ALA A 25 16.42 1.41 -4.17
CA ALA A 25 17.04 0.96 -2.93
C ALA A 25 17.87 2.08 -2.32
N GLY A 26 17.86 2.18 -0.99
CA GLY A 26 18.64 3.12 -0.21
C GLY A 26 18.59 2.76 1.29
N PRO A 27 19.33 3.48 2.14
CA PRO A 27 19.32 3.19 3.58
C PRO A 27 17.90 3.21 4.17
N GLY A 28 17.43 2.09 4.69
CA GLY A 28 16.09 1.92 5.27
C GLY A 28 14.93 2.07 4.27
N ARG A 29 15.20 2.01 2.97
CA ARG A 29 14.18 2.18 1.91
C ARG A 29 14.40 1.20 0.78
N VAL A 30 13.30 0.62 0.28
CA VAL A 30 13.31 -0.29 -0.87
C VAL A 30 11.96 -0.22 -1.61
N ALA A 31 12.02 -0.32 -2.93
CA ALA A 31 10.87 -0.62 -3.78
C ALA A 31 11.18 -1.91 -4.55
N ALA A 32 10.52 -2.99 -4.17
CA ALA A 32 10.74 -4.33 -4.68
C ALA A 32 9.53 -4.77 -5.52
N LEU A 33 9.71 -4.91 -6.82
CA LEU A 33 8.70 -5.40 -7.75
C LEU A 33 8.65 -6.93 -7.68
N VAL A 34 7.46 -7.46 -7.42
CA VAL A 34 7.14 -8.89 -7.43
C VAL A 34 6.27 -9.17 -8.66
N ASP A 35 6.73 -10.00 -9.56
CA ASP A 35 6.02 -10.37 -10.78
C ASP A 35 6.03 -11.90 -11.00
N PRO A 36 5.25 -12.65 -10.20
CA PRO A 36 5.26 -14.11 -10.26
C PRO A 36 4.74 -14.66 -11.60
N GLY A 37 3.94 -13.89 -12.32
CA GLY A 37 3.45 -14.23 -13.66
C GLY A 37 4.36 -13.80 -14.80
N GLN A 38 5.46 -13.11 -14.52
CA GLN A 38 6.41 -12.54 -15.50
C GLN A 38 5.72 -11.69 -16.59
N LEU A 39 4.63 -11.01 -16.22
CA LEU A 39 3.79 -10.24 -17.16
C LEU A 39 4.43 -8.90 -17.56
N GLY A 40 5.32 -8.37 -16.71
CA GLY A 40 5.96 -7.08 -16.94
C GLY A 40 4.95 -5.99 -17.28
N THR A 41 5.26 -5.16 -18.27
CA THR A 41 4.40 -4.03 -18.69
C THR A 41 3.16 -4.43 -19.49
N SER A 42 2.98 -5.73 -19.80
CA SER A 42 1.77 -6.24 -20.46
C SER A 42 0.62 -6.51 -19.48
N ALA A 43 0.86 -6.45 -18.18
CA ALA A 43 -0.12 -6.69 -17.15
C ALA A 43 -1.32 -5.72 -17.23
N ALA A 44 -2.52 -6.20 -16.91
CA ALA A 44 -3.73 -5.37 -16.86
C ALA A 44 -3.69 -4.39 -15.68
N SER A 45 -3.03 -4.77 -14.59
CA SER A 45 -2.88 -3.91 -13.41
C SER A 45 -1.47 -4.01 -12.83
N ILE A 46 -1.08 -2.99 -12.08
CA ILE A 46 0.07 -2.99 -11.20
C ILE A 46 -0.32 -2.41 -9.85
N SER A 47 0.02 -3.11 -8.78
CA SER A 47 -0.26 -2.68 -7.42
C SER A 47 0.98 -2.13 -6.74
N THR A 48 0.80 -1.17 -5.81
CA THR A 48 1.86 -0.71 -4.92
C THR A 48 1.37 -0.85 -3.49
N VAL A 49 2.00 -1.72 -2.72
CA VAL A 49 1.69 -1.95 -1.30
C VAL A 49 2.58 -1.03 -0.47
N VAL A 50 1.96 -0.02 0.13
CA VAL A 50 2.63 0.96 1.00
C VAL A 50 2.64 0.42 2.41
N SER A 51 3.83 0.11 2.93
CA SER A 51 4.01 -0.49 4.24
C SER A 51 3.83 0.53 5.38
N GLY A 52 3.46 0.02 6.57
CA GLY A 52 3.21 0.79 7.78
C GLY A 52 4.44 1.05 8.65
N VAL A 53 4.22 1.18 9.97
CA VAL A 53 5.27 1.37 10.98
C VAL A 53 6.30 0.23 10.94
N HIS A 54 7.51 0.49 11.44
CA HIS A 54 8.66 -0.43 11.44
C HIS A 54 9.15 -0.90 10.06
N SER A 55 8.53 -0.45 8.96
CA SER A 55 8.89 -0.94 7.63
C SER A 55 10.28 -0.50 7.16
N SER A 56 10.87 0.53 7.78
CA SER A 56 12.23 0.97 7.47
C SER A 56 13.31 0.04 8.03
N ASP A 57 12.96 -0.86 8.96
CA ASP A 57 13.86 -1.90 9.44
C ASP A 57 13.94 -3.03 8.41
N PRO A 58 15.15 -3.38 7.91
CA PRO A 58 15.32 -4.43 6.91
C PRO A 58 14.78 -5.80 7.32
N SER A 59 14.70 -6.09 8.63
CA SER A 59 14.12 -7.35 9.13
C SER A 59 12.64 -7.51 8.76
N GLY A 60 11.91 -6.42 8.53
CA GLY A 60 10.51 -6.40 8.10
C GLY A 60 10.30 -6.47 6.59
N TRP A 61 11.36 -6.36 5.77
CA TRP A 61 11.22 -6.25 4.32
C TRP A 61 10.68 -7.52 3.67
N GLN A 62 11.09 -8.69 4.16
CA GLN A 62 10.54 -9.96 3.66
C GLN A 62 9.02 -10.03 3.83
N SER A 63 8.49 -9.62 4.98
CA SER A 63 7.03 -9.58 5.20
C SER A 63 6.33 -8.62 4.22
N SER A 64 6.98 -7.52 3.86
CA SER A 64 6.43 -6.57 2.87
C SER A 64 6.43 -7.16 1.46
N VAL A 65 7.47 -7.89 1.08
CA VAL A 65 7.54 -8.65 -0.19
C VAL A 65 6.45 -9.73 -0.21
N ASP A 66 6.23 -10.46 0.88
CA ASP A 66 5.22 -11.51 0.96
C ASP A 66 3.80 -10.93 0.81
N ARG A 67 3.52 -9.75 1.39
CA ARG A 67 2.25 -9.04 1.17
C ARG A 67 2.10 -8.62 -0.30
N ALA A 68 3.13 -8.05 -0.91
CA ALA A 68 3.10 -7.70 -2.33
C ALA A 68 2.89 -8.93 -3.22
N ARG A 69 3.52 -10.06 -2.88
CA ARG A 69 3.33 -11.33 -3.58
C ARG A 69 1.90 -11.84 -3.48
N ALA A 70 1.27 -11.74 -2.31
CA ALA A 70 -0.14 -12.07 -2.12
C ALA A 70 -1.05 -11.18 -2.97
N VAL A 71 -0.78 -9.87 -3.00
CA VAL A 71 -1.52 -8.91 -3.83
C VAL A 71 -1.32 -9.20 -5.32
N ALA A 72 -0.09 -9.47 -5.77
CA ALA A 72 0.19 -9.81 -7.17
C ALA A 72 -0.61 -11.02 -7.65
N ARG A 73 -0.65 -12.08 -6.83
CA ARG A 73 -1.46 -13.28 -7.13
C ARG A 73 -2.96 -12.97 -7.18
N ALA A 74 -3.45 -12.14 -6.26
CA ALA A 74 -4.85 -11.79 -6.15
C ALA A 74 -5.34 -10.92 -7.31
N THR A 75 -4.52 -9.97 -7.75
CA THR A 75 -4.86 -9.03 -8.84
C THR A 75 -4.49 -9.55 -10.23
N GLY A 76 -3.71 -10.64 -10.30
CA GLY A 76 -3.22 -11.19 -11.57
C GLY A 76 -2.22 -10.27 -12.29
N GLY A 77 -1.57 -9.36 -11.58
CA GLY A 77 -0.57 -8.44 -12.11
C GLY A 77 0.59 -8.24 -11.16
N PRO A 78 1.68 -7.57 -11.59
CA PRO A 78 2.81 -7.27 -10.71
C PRO A 78 2.40 -6.43 -9.51
N ALA A 79 3.14 -6.57 -8.40
CA ALA A 79 2.96 -5.70 -7.24
C ALA A 79 4.32 -5.25 -6.69
N VAL A 80 4.36 -4.03 -6.17
CA VAL A 80 5.55 -3.45 -5.56
C VAL A 80 5.38 -3.46 -4.04
N ALA A 81 6.32 -4.06 -3.32
CA ALA A 81 6.53 -3.77 -1.91
C ALA A 81 7.24 -2.42 -1.82
N TRP A 82 6.52 -1.38 -1.38
CA TRP A 82 7.06 -0.03 -1.36
C TRP A 82 7.33 0.45 0.07
N ILE A 83 8.60 0.65 0.38
CA ILE A 83 9.13 1.21 1.61
C ILE A 83 10.00 2.41 1.20
N GLY A 84 9.38 3.37 0.54
CA GLY A 84 10.08 4.52 -0.04
C GLY A 84 10.21 5.71 0.91
N TYR A 85 9.86 5.56 2.19
CA TYR A 85 9.92 6.62 3.19
C TYR A 85 10.46 6.09 4.52
N ARG A 86 10.91 6.99 5.39
CA ARG A 86 11.30 6.63 6.75
C ARG A 86 10.05 6.48 7.61
N ALA A 87 9.62 5.23 7.78
CA ALA A 87 8.45 4.91 8.60
C ALA A 87 8.73 5.22 10.08
N PRO A 88 7.69 5.63 10.87
CA PRO A 88 7.83 5.74 12.31
C PRO A 88 8.12 4.38 12.97
N ASP A 89 8.88 4.38 14.05
CA ASP A 89 9.23 3.16 14.80
C ASP A 89 8.10 2.70 15.73
N SER A 90 7.05 3.49 15.89
CA SER A 90 5.88 3.15 16.69
C SER A 90 4.64 3.94 16.27
N LEU A 91 3.45 3.45 16.64
CA LEU A 91 2.20 4.19 16.48
C LEU A 91 2.18 5.49 17.30
N ALA A 92 2.89 5.55 18.43
CA ALA A 92 3.01 6.79 19.23
C ALA A 92 3.81 7.87 18.47
N GLN A 93 4.89 7.49 17.79
CA GLN A 93 5.65 8.41 16.92
C GLN A 93 4.91 8.74 15.61
N ALA A 94 3.97 7.90 15.22
CA ALA A 94 3.11 8.11 14.05
C ALA A 94 2.17 9.32 14.19
N GLY A 95 2.03 9.89 15.38
CA GLY A 95 1.29 11.13 15.62
C GLY A 95 1.90 12.39 14.98
N HIS A 96 3.15 12.33 14.49
CA HIS A 96 3.78 13.43 13.79
C HIS A 96 3.57 13.34 12.28
N ASP A 97 3.12 14.43 11.67
CA ASP A 97 2.78 14.51 10.22
C ASP A 97 4.01 14.44 9.29
N SER A 98 5.22 14.67 9.80
CA SER A 98 6.40 14.81 8.95
C SER A 98 6.81 13.55 8.17
N PRO A 99 6.76 12.32 8.74
CA PRO A 99 7.04 11.10 7.97
C PRO A 99 6.03 10.86 6.86
N ALA A 100 4.73 11.03 7.14
CA ALA A 100 3.67 10.87 6.14
C ALA A 100 3.73 11.92 5.04
N THR A 101 4.11 13.15 5.36
CA THR A 101 4.24 14.24 4.37
C THR A 101 5.36 13.95 3.38
N ARG A 102 6.55 13.59 3.87
CA ARG A 102 7.68 13.18 3.02
C ARG A 102 7.36 11.91 2.25
N GLY A 103 6.79 10.90 2.92
CA GLY A 103 6.36 9.66 2.29
C GLY A 103 5.36 9.88 1.15
N ALA A 104 4.40 10.79 1.32
CA ALA A 104 3.44 11.14 0.28
C ALA A 104 4.10 11.80 -0.95
N GLN A 105 5.08 12.67 -0.75
CA GLN A 105 5.85 13.27 -1.85
C GLN A 105 6.65 12.21 -2.62
N ASP A 106 7.32 11.32 -1.89
CA ASP A 106 8.10 10.23 -2.47
C ASP A 106 7.20 9.24 -3.21
N LEU A 107 6.03 8.89 -2.64
CA LEU A 107 5.05 8.02 -3.29
C LEU A 107 4.52 8.65 -4.59
N ARG A 108 4.21 9.94 -4.60
CA ARG A 108 3.80 10.66 -5.82
C ARG A 108 4.88 10.60 -6.91
N ARG A 109 6.15 10.81 -6.53
CA ARG A 109 7.28 10.71 -7.47
C ARG A 109 7.38 9.29 -8.03
N PHE A 110 7.36 8.29 -7.15
CA PHE A 110 7.42 6.87 -7.51
C PHE A 110 6.27 6.50 -8.46
N GLN A 111 5.02 6.84 -8.11
CA GLN A 111 3.84 6.52 -8.90
C GLN A 111 3.86 7.19 -10.29
N ARG A 112 4.38 8.39 -10.42
CA ARG A 112 4.58 9.02 -11.73
C ARG A 112 5.57 8.24 -12.61
N SER A 113 6.66 7.76 -12.03
CA SER A 113 7.65 6.93 -12.75
C SER A 113 7.09 5.57 -13.10
N LEU A 114 6.36 4.96 -12.18
CA LEU A 114 5.69 3.68 -12.40
C LEU A 114 4.63 3.78 -13.50
N GLY A 115 3.82 4.85 -13.51
CA GLY A 115 2.81 5.09 -14.53
C GLY A 115 3.39 5.29 -15.94
N LYS A 116 4.60 5.83 -16.07
CA LYS A 116 5.31 5.90 -17.36
C LYS A 116 5.73 4.51 -17.84
N ARG A 117 6.23 3.68 -16.94
CA ARG A 117 6.67 2.31 -17.26
C ARG A 117 5.48 1.38 -17.56
N PHE A 118 4.38 1.51 -16.80
CA PHE A 118 3.18 0.69 -16.89
C PHE A 118 2.00 1.52 -17.40
N SER A 119 2.19 2.24 -18.51
CA SER A 119 1.26 3.25 -19.02
C SER A 119 -0.13 2.71 -19.42
N ARG A 120 -0.25 1.41 -19.65
CA ARG A 120 -1.50 0.72 -20.00
C ARG A 120 -2.10 -0.11 -18.88
N SER A 121 -1.46 -0.13 -17.72
CA SER A 121 -1.92 -0.89 -16.55
C SER A 121 -2.71 0.01 -15.61
N GLN A 122 -3.80 -0.52 -15.06
CA GLN A 122 -4.48 0.11 -13.92
C GLN A 122 -3.54 0.13 -12.72
N ARG A 123 -3.29 1.29 -12.15
CA ARG A 123 -2.47 1.41 -10.94
C ARG A 123 -3.36 1.37 -9.71
N ILE A 124 -3.00 0.49 -8.77
CA ILE A 124 -3.71 0.30 -7.51
C ILE A 124 -2.71 0.57 -6.38
N VAL A 125 -3.00 1.52 -5.51
CA VAL A 125 -2.22 1.75 -4.29
C VAL A 125 -2.94 1.13 -3.11
N VAL A 126 -2.26 0.23 -2.41
CA VAL A 126 -2.77 -0.44 -1.20
C VAL A 126 -2.00 0.10 0.00
N GLY A 127 -2.61 1.01 0.74
CA GLY A 127 -2.04 1.58 1.96
C GLY A 127 -2.42 0.72 3.17
N TYR A 128 -1.43 0.11 3.81
CA TYR A 128 -1.63 -0.74 4.98
C TYR A 128 -1.18 -0.06 6.27
N SER A 129 -2.03 -0.08 7.29
CA SER A 129 -1.74 0.54 8.59
C SER A 129 -1.35 2.01 8.40
N TYR A 130 -0.25 2.48 8.97
CA TYR A 130 0.28 3.83 8.74
C TYR A 130 0.57 4.13 7.25
N GLY A 131 0.80 3.12 6.43
CA GLY A 131 0.91 3.28 4.98
C GLY A 131 -0.33 3.86 4.32
N SER A 132 -1.52 3.72 4.95
CA SER A 132 -2.75 4.36 4.48
C SER A 132 -2.76 5.88 4.69
N VAL A 133 -2.08 6.37 5.74
CA VAL A 133 -1.87 7.81 5.96
C VAL A 133 -1.03 8.41 4.83
N VAL A 134 0.06 7.71 4.47
CA VAL A 134 0.93 8.10 3.35
C VAL A 134 0.17 8.06 2.02
N ALA A 135 -0.54 6.96 1.76
CA ALA A 135 -1.32 6.77 0.54
C ALA A 135 -2.45 7.80 0.41
N GLY A 136 -3.21 8.05 1.47
CA GLY A 136 -4.28 9.05 1.49
C GLY A 136 -3.75 10.45 1.23
N LYS A 137 -2.68 10.83 1.92
CA LYS A 137 -2.04 12.14 1.73
C LYS A 137 -1.45 12.29 0.32
N ALA A 138 -0.92 11.22 -0.27
CA ALA A 138 -0.47 11.22 -1.65
C ALA A 138 -1.63 11.37 -2.63
N ALA A 139 -2.72 10.65 -2.44
CA ALA A 139 -3.86 10.58 -3.34
C ALA A 139 -4.79 11.82 -3.30
N LYS A 140 -4.53 12.79 -2.43
CA LYS A 140 -5.12 14.14 -2.55
C LYS A 140 -4.68 14.86 -3.83
N ALA A 141 -3.58 14.45 -4.43
CA ALA A 141 -3.15 14.94 -5.73
C ALA A 141 -3.55 13.96 -6.85
N PRO A 142 -3.89 14.46 -8.06
CA PRO A 142 -4.25 13.60 -9.17
C PRO A 142 -3.05 12.80 -9.70
N GLY A 143 -3.34 11.70 -10.40
CA GLY A 143 -2.34 10.92 -11.12
C GLY A 143 -1.50 9.97 -10.27
N VAL A 144 -1.86 9.75 -9.01
CA VAL A 144 -1.18 8.77 -8.12
C VAL A 144 -1.57 7.34 -8.48
N ALA A 145 -2.87 7.09 -8.61
CA ALA A 145 -3.40 5.78 -8.98
C ALA A 145 -4.83 5.94 -9.49
N GLU A 146 -5.37 4.93 -10.14
CA GLU A 146 -6.78 4.83 -10.49
C GLU A 146 -7.61 4.36 -9.29
N ASP A 147 -7.01 3.55 -8.41
CA ASP A 147 -7.64 3.04 -7.19
C ASP A 147 -6.70 3.15 -5.99
N VAL A 148 -7.26 3.50 -4.84
CA VAL A 148 -6.57 3.48 -3.56
C VAL A 148 -7.38 2.64 -2.58
N VAL A 149 -6.72 1.68 -1.92
CA VAL A 149 -7.31 0.78 -0.93
C VAL A 149 -6.69 1.07 0.43
N PHE A 150 -7.51 1.47 1.38
CA PHE A 150 -7.11 1.71 2.77
C PHE A 150 -7.37 0.46 3.61
N VAL A 151 -6.31 -0.11 4.18
CA VAL A 151 -6.35 -1.40 4.89
C VAL A 151 -5.90 -1.22 6.33
N GLY A 152 -6.78 -1.50 7.29
CA GLY A 152 -6.48 -1.34 8.71
C GLY A 152 -5.96 0.07 9.01
N SER A 153 -6.69 1.09 8.59
CA SER A 153 -6.22 2.47 8.53
C SER A 153 -6.44 3.22 9.84
N PRO A 154 -5.42 3.94 10.37
CA PRO A 154 -5.59 4.89 11.47
C PRO A 154 -6.12 6.27 11.01
N GLY A 155 -6.59 6.39 9.78
CA GLY A 155 -6.96 7.62 9.09
C GLY A 155 -6.11 7.85 7.84
N THR A 156 -6.48 8.83 7.03
CA THR A 156 -5.86 9.10 5.72
C THR A 156 -5.44 10.55 5.54
N THR A 157 -5.63 11.39 6.56
CA THR A 157 -5.53 12.86 6.52
C THR A 157 -6.56 13.54 5.60
N ALA A 158 -7.43 12.79 4.95
CA ALA A 158 -8.57 13.31 4.21
C ALA A 158 -9.81 13.39 5.12
N GLU A 159 -10.66 14.37 4.90
CA GLU A 159 -11.93 14.51 5.63
C GLU A 159 -13.00 13.57 5.06
N SER A 160 -12.90 13.28 3.77
CA SER A 160 -13.83 12.39 3.08
C SER A 160 -13.20 11.78 1.82
N ALA A 161 -13.89 10.82 1.21
CA ALA A 161 -13.50 10.22 -0.06
C ALA A 161 -13.44 11.23 -1.21
N ASN A 162 -14.15 12.36 -1.10
CA ASN A 162 -14.12 13.43 -2.11
C ASN A 162 -12.77 14.15 -2.20
N ASP A 163 -11.95 14.07 -1.15
CA ASP A 163 -10.61 14.64 -1.15
C ASP A 163 -9.59 13.71 -1.87
N ILE A 164 -9.98 12.49 -2.17
CA ILE A 164 -9.14 11.47 -2.79
C ILE A 164 -9.34 11.51 -4.31
N GLN A 165 -8.27 11.79 -5.06
CA GLN A 165 -8.27 11.89 -6.53
C GLN A 165 -8.11 10.52 -7.21
N ALA A 166 -8.80 9.51 -6.66
CA ALA A 166 -8.86 8.13 -7.14
C ALA A 166 -10.13 7.47 -6.62
N ARG A 167 -10.53 6.33 -7.15
CA ARG A 167 -11.58 5.53 -6.50
C ARG A 167 -11.02 5.01 -5.17
N SER A 168 -11.71 5.27 -4.08
CA SER A 168 -11.28 4.86 -2.74
C SER A 168 -12.06 3.67 -2.23
N TRP A 169 -11.33 2.70 -1.70
CA TRP A 169 -11.83 1.48 -1.10
C TRP A 169 -11.29 1.36 0.32
N ALA A 170 -12.05 0.71 1.20
CA ALA A 170 -11.61 0.47 2.57
C ALA A 170 -11.88 -0.96 3.01
N ALA A 171 -10.99 -1.49 3.84
CA ALA A 171 -11.13 -2.77 4.51
C ALA A 171 -10.61 -2.64 5.95
N THR A 172 -11.50 -2.92 6.92
CA THR A 172 -11.15 -2.97 8.34
C THR A 172 -11.72 -4.24 8.96
N ASN A 173 -10.86 -5.07 9.54
CA ASN A 173 -11.27 -6.31 10.19
C ASN A 173 -11.97 -6.02 11.53
N ALA A 174 -12.88 -6.92 11.92
CA ALA A 174 -13.71 -6.74 13.11
C ALA A 174 -12.92 -6.70 14.41
N HIS A 175 -11.78 -7.41 14.47
CA HIS A 175 -10.90 -7.49 15.64
C HIS A 175 -9.62 -6.67 15.46
N ASP A 176 -9.58 -5.77 14.47
CA ASP A 176 -8.46 -4.86 14.30
C ASP A 176 -8.54 -3.73 15.34
N PRO A 177 -7.56 -3.63 16.27
CA PRO A 177 -7.58 -2.59 17.29
C PRO A 177 -7.38 -1.17 16.71
N ILE A 178 -7.02 -1.04 15.44
CA ILE A 178 -6.79 0.26 14.81
C ILE A 178 -8.04 1.14 14.82
N GLY A 179 -9.24 0.54 14.74
CA GLY A 179 -10.52 1.25 14.83
C GLY A 179 -10.75 1.94 16.17
N VAL A 180 -10.09 1.48 17.24
CA VAL A 180 -10.12 2.13 18.57
C VAL A 180 -9.24 3.39 18.58
N VAL A 181 -8.14 3.37 17.84
CA VAL A 181 -7.20 4.50 17.72
C VAL A 181 -7.80 5.64 16.92
N THR A 182 -8.60 5.33 15.91
CA THR A 182 -9.31 6.34 15.10
C THR A 182 -10.49 6.96 15.84
N GLY A 183 -11.18 6.22 16.71
CA GLY A 183 -12.34 6.69 17.45
C GLY A 183 -13.50 7.20 16.58
N PRO A 184 -14.68 7.50 17.16
CA PRO A 184 -15.88 7.90 16.41
C PRO A 184 -15.80 9.30 15.79
N ARG A 185 -14.86 10.14 16.23
CA ARG A 185 -14.67 11.53 15.74
C ARG A 185 -13.42 11.68 14.86
N GLY A 186 -12.77 10.58 14.49
CA GLY A 186 -11.48 10.59 13.84
C GLY A 186 -10.33 10.72 14.85
N GLY A 187 -9.20 10.05 14.54
CA GLY A 187 -7.95 10.14 15.30
C GLY A 187 -7.05 11.27 14.78
N ILE A 188 -5.79 11.23 15.16
CA ILE A 188 -4.75 12.20 14.76
C ILE A 188 -4.63 12.32 13.23
N HIS A 189 -4.98 11.28 12.49
CA HIS A 189 -4.89 11.22 11.04
C HIS A 189 -6.23 11.39 10.32
N GLY A 190 -7.23 11.94 11.01
CA GLY A 190 -8.57 12.18 10.46
C GLY A 190 -9.53 10.98 10.58
N PRO A 191 -10.69 11.05 9.90
CA PRO A 191 -11.72 10.03 9.99
C PRO A 191 -11.26 8.66 9.50
N ASP A 192 -11.88 7.60 10.04
CA ASP A 192 -11.70 6.23 9.58
C ASP A 192 -12.30 6.07 8.16
N PRO A 193 -11.48 5.70 7.15
CA PRO A 193 -11.96 5.54 5.78
C PRO A 193 -12.96 4.39 5.59
N SER A 194 -13.10 3.49 6.55
CA SER A 194 -14.07 2.38 6.51
C SER A 194 -15.48 2.78 6.96
N THR A 195 -15.64 3.99 7.49
CA THR A 195 -16.95 4.49 7.95
C THR A 195 -17.80 5.00 6.78
N PRO A 196 -19.13 4.83 6.83
CA PRO A 196 -20.02 5.35 5.79
C PRO A 196 -19.88 6.86 5.57
N ASN A 197 -19.63 7.63 6.62
CA ASN A 197 -19.50 9.08 6.55
C ASN A 197 -18.25 9.54 5.79
N PHE A 198 -17.20 8.74 5.75
CA PHE A 198 -16.03 9.03 4.94
C PHE A 198 -16.32 8.88 3.44
N GLY A 199 -17.11 7.88 3.05
CA GLY A 199 -17.59 7.68 1.68
C GLY A 199 -16.72 6.79 0.80
N SER A 200 -15.68 6.11 1.33
CA SER A 200 -15.00 5.05 0.59
C SER A 200 -15.91 3.86 0.39
N SER A 201 -15.82 3.22 -0.77
CA SER A 201 -16.52 1.96 -1.00
C SER A 201 -15.90 0.84 -0.15
N PRO A 202 -16.68 -0.05 0.45
CA PRO A 202 -16.11 -1.24 1.07
C PRO A 202 -15.45 -2.12 0.01
N LEU A 203 -14.29 -2.69 0.32
CA LEU A 203 -13.63 -3.63 -0.59
C LEU A 203 -14.54 -4.85 -0.83
N PRO A 204 -14.83 -5.26 -2.09
CA PRO A 204 -15.87 -6.23 -2.39
C PRO A 204 -15.68 -7.59 -1.68
N GLY A 205 -16.60 -7.94 -0.79
CA GLY A 205 -16.58 -9.17 0.01
C GLY A 205 -15.56 -9.17 1.15
N ALA A 206 -15.00 -8.01 1.50
CA ALA A 206 -14.00 -7.87 2.56
C ALA A 206 -14.37 -6.79 3.58
N ASN A 207 -15.66 -6.58 3.83
CA ASN A 207 -16.12 -5.66 4.85
C ASN A 207 -16.24 -6.37 6.19
N ARG A 208 -15.46 -5.90 7.20
CA ARG A 208 -15.47 -6.41 8.59
C ARG A 208 -15.28 -7.93 8.70
N LEU A 209 -14.27 -8.46 8.01
CA LEU A 209 -13.86 -9.85 8.16
C LEU A 209 -13.43 -10.16 9.60
N PRO A 210 -13.57 -11.41 10.08
CA PRO A 210 -13.23 -11.79 11.46
C PRO A 210 -11.73 -11.96 11.69
N GLY A 211 -10.93 -11.00 11.22
CA GLY A 211 -9.47 -10.98 11.35
C GLY A 211 -8.99 -9.85 12.27
N ASP A 212 -7.69 -9.86 12.53
CA ASP A 212 -6.94 -8.83 13.25
C ASP A 212 -6.13 -7.95 12.30
N HIS A 213 -5.25 -7.09 12.85
CA HIS A 213 -4.43 -6.16 12.09
C HIS A 213 -3.43 -6.82 11.13
N ILE A 214 -2.98 -8.03 11.41
CA ILE A 214 -1.94 -8.71 10.62
C ILE A 214 -2.47 -9.77 9.65
N SER A 215 -3.78 -10.04 9.65
CA SER A 215 -4.38 -11.15 8.92
C SER A 215 -4.83 -10.83 7.50
N TYR A 216 -4.99 -9.55 7.12
CA TYR A 216 -5.54 -9.13 5.82
C TYR A 216 -4.94 -9.87 4.62
N PHE A 217 -3.62 -9.85 4.49
CA PHE A 217 -2.92 -10.41 3.32
C PHE A 217 -2.83 -11.94 3.30
N LYS A 218 -3.40 -12.59 4.32
CA LYS A 218 -3.58 -14.05 4.41
C LYS A 218 -5.04 -14.45 4.25
N ASP A 219 -5.98 -13.50 4.32
CA ASP A 219 -7.40 -13.75 4.23
C ASP A 219 -7.84 -13.88 2.76
N PRO A 220 -8.39 -15.05 2.35
CA PRO A 220 -8.82 -15.26 0.97
C PRO A 220 -9.94 -14.33 0.51
N ALA A 221 -10.82 -13.88 1.42
CA ALA A 221 -11.91 -12.97 1.06
C ALA A 221 -11.37 -11.57 0.77
N PHE A 222 -10.40 -11.07 1.58
CA PHE A 222 -9.69 -9.83 1.32
C PHE A 222 -8.97 -9.87 -0.03
N LEU A 223 -8.22 -10.93 -0.28
CA LEU A 223 -7.47 -11.10 -1.52
C LEU A 223 -8.41 -11.18 -2.75
N ARG A 224 -9.51 -11.93 -2.65
CA ARG A 224 -10.54 -11.93 -3.72
C ARG A 224 -11.14 -10.53 -3.94
N GLY A 225 -11.32 -9.76 -2.87
CA GLY A 225 -11.80 -8.38 -2.95
C GLY A 225 -10.87 -7.49 -3.78
N LEU A 226 -9.55 -7.62 -3.59
CA LEU A 226 -8.55 -6.92 -4.40
C LEU A 226 -8.62 -7.34 -5.89
N GLY A 227 -8.80 -8.62 -6.17
CA GLY A 227 -8.95 -9.10 -7.54
C GLY A 227 -10.19 -8.52 -8.24
N LYS A 228 -11.30 -8.32 -7.50
CA LYS A 228 -12.56 -7.79 -8.06
C LYS A 228 -12.52 -6.31 -8.47
N ILE A 229 -11.60 -5.53 -7.95
CA ILE A 229 -11.46 -4.11 -8.34
C ILE A 229 -10.58 -3.91 -9.58
N VAL A 230 -9.88 -4.97 -10.02
CA VAL A 230 -9.12 -4.94 -11.27
C VAL A 230 -10.10 -4.90 -12.45
N LYS A 231 -9.98 -3.88 -13.30
CA LYS A 231 -10.78 -3.77 -14.50
C LYS A 231 -10.28 -4.75 -15.56
N ALA A 232 -11.20 -5.40 -16.25
CA ALA A 232 -10.86 -6.13 -17.48
C ALA A 232 -10.17 -5.17 -18.46
N LYS A 233 -9.15 -5.65 -19.18
CA LYS A 233 -8.60 -4.90 -20.32
C LYS A 233 -9.71 -4.77 -21.37
N SER A 234 -10.09 -3.55 -21.69
CA SER A 234 -10.88 -3.23 -22.87
C SER A 234 -10.06 -3.38 -24.15
#